data_a7abcd7a13048924d0ff4a85405e4166
#
_entry.id   a7abcd7a13048924d0ff4a85405e4166
#
_cell.length_a   1.000
_cell.length_b   1.000
_cell.length_c   1.000
_cell.angle_alpha   90.00
_cell.angle_beta   90.00
_cell.angle_gamma   90.00
#
_symmetry.space_group_name_H-M   'P 1'
#
loop_
_entity.id
_entity.type
_entity.pdbx_description
1 polymer ?
#
loop_
_entity_poly.entity_id
_entity_poly.type
_entity_poly.pdbx_seq_one_letter_code
_entity_poly.pdbx_strand_id
1 'polypeptide(L)'
;MKKLLTCIALGFATTSYAVTPLWMRDVQISPDGTEIAFCYKGDIYKVPAKGGTATQLTTQASYECTPIWSPDGKQIAFASDRNGNFDLFVMPSNGGTAQCLTTHSASEIPSAFTPDGKYVLFSASIQDPAQSALFPTSAMTELYKVPIGGGRTEQVLGTPAEMVCFDKSGKTFLYQDRKGFEDEWRKHHTSSVTRDIWMYDTQTGKHTNLTDHAGEDRNAVFTPDGQTVYFLSERNGGSFNVYSFPLNTPQSITAVTKFKTHPVRFLSTSSDNTLCYTYDGEIYTQRPGVNPQKVRIDLIRDDQEQISDLNSSKGATSATVSPDGKQIALTLRG
;
A
#
# COMPACT_ATOMS: atom_id res chain seq x y z
N MET A 1 -73.58 5.43 3.41
CA MET A 1 -72.53 5.03 4.37
C MET A 1 -71.28 4.63 3.56
N LYS A 2 -70.30 5.55 3.38
CA LYS A 2 -69.06 5.29 2.70
C LYS A 2 -68.02 4.85 3.74
N LYS A 3 -67.53 3.60 3.64
CA LYS A 3 -66.44 3.08 4.48
C LYS A 3 -65.10 3.63 3.93
N LEU A 4 -64.43 4.40 4.72
CA LEU A 4 -63.08 4.89 4.47
C LEU A 4 -62.10 3.75 4.85
N LEU A 5 -61.36 3.22 3.89
CA LEU A 5 -60.29 2.23 4.14
C LEU A 5 -59.01 3.02 4.36
N THR A 6 -58.52 3.02 5.59
CA THR A 6 -57.20 3.63 5.93
C THR A 6 -56.15 2.55 5.72
N CYS A 7 -55.33 2.67 4.65
CA CYS A 7 -54.12 1.85 4.46
C CYS A 7 -53.02 2.40 5.35
N ILE A 8 -52.63 1.66 6.37
CA ILE A 8 -51.41 1.90 7.16
C ILE A 8 -50.26 1.28 6.39
N ALA A 9 -49.42 2.13 5.77
CA ALA A 9 -48.15 1.70 5.20
C ALA A 9 -47.15 1.51 6.35
N LEU A 10 -46.87 0.26 6.72
CA LEU A 10 -45.72 -0.06 7.56
C LEU A 10 -44.42 0.13 6.71
N GLY A 11 -43.73 1.23 6.94
CA GLY A 11 -42.39 1.41 6.43
C GLY A 11 -41.43 0.49 7.19
N PHE A 12 -40.95 -0.56 6.56
CA PHE A 12 -39.78 -1.29 7.05
C PHE A 12 -38.57 -0.40 6.87
N ALA A 13 -38.07 0.20 7.96
CA ALA A 13 -36.77 0.79 7.99
C ALA A 13 -35.75 -0.37 7.96
N THR A 14 -35.15 -0.63 6.82
CA THR A 14 -33.98 -1.49 6.73
C THR A 14 -32.81 -0.78 7.40
N THR A 15 -32.49 -1.17 8.62
CA THR A 15 -31.27 -0.74 9.28
C THR A 15 -30.10 -1.42 8.58
N SER A 16 -29.43 -0.72 7.67
CA SER A 16 -28.12 -1.15 7.18
C SER A 16 -27.13 -1.00 8.36
N TYR A 17 -26.58 -2.12 8.82
CA TYR A 17 -25.53 -2.10 9.82
C TYR A 17 -24.22 -1.67 9.12
N ALA A 18 -23.71 -0.51 9.53
CA ALA A 18 -22.35 -0.12 9.15
C ALA A 18 -21.35 -1.04 9.85
N VAL A 19 -20.49 -1.70 9.07
CA VAL A 19 -19.43 -2.55 9.59
C VAL A 19 -18.15 -1.72 9.66
N THR A 20 -17.52 -1.68 10.83
CA THR A 20 -16.17 -1.09 10.97
C THR A 20 -15.15 -2.11 10.43
N PRO A 21 -14.45 -1.81 9.32
CA PRO A 21 -13.49 -2.73 8.75
C PRO A 21 -12.24 -2.85 9.64
N LEU A 22 -11.69 -4.06 9.70
CA LEU A 22 -10.39 -4.35 10.31
C LEU A 22 -9.46 -4.91 9.24
N TRP A 23 -8.14 -4.75 9.46
CA TRP A 23 -7.10 -5.24 8.54
C TRP A 23 -7.11 -4.53 7.19
N MET A 24 -7.35 -3.21 7.23
CA MET A 24 -7.14 -2.35 6.07
C MET A 24 -5.65 -2.28 5.75
N ARG A 25 -5.31 -2.30 4.45
CA ARG A 25 -3.93 -2.38 3.95
C ARG A 25 -3.67 -1.30 2.91
N ASP A 26 -2.40 -1.09 2.58
CA ASP A 26 -1.93 -0.23 1.48
C ASP A 26 -2.55 1.16 1.50
N VAL A 27 -2.52 1.78 2.69
CA VAL A 27 -3.15 3.09 2.87
C VAL A 27 -2.30 4.20 2.26
N GLN A 28 -2.97 5.10 1.53
CA GLN A 28 -2.36 6.26 0.90
C GLN A 28 -3.25 7.48 1.10
N ILE A 29 -2.74 8.53 1.75
CA ILE A 29 -3.44 9.81 1.82
C ILE A 29 -3.30 10.55 0.48
N SER A 30 -4.36 11.22 0.05
CA SER A 30 -4.33 12.04 -1.18
C SER A 30 -3.34 13.20 -1.04
N PRO A 31 -2.78 13.72 -2.15
CA PRO A 31 -1.82 14.83 -2.10
C PRO A 31 -2.34 16.07 -1.37
N ASP A 32 -3.64 16.36 -1.46
CA ASP A 32 -4.29 17.49 -0.78
C ASP A 32 -4.69 17.19 0.68
N GLY A 33 -4.48 15.94 1.16
CA GLY A 33 -4.79 15.52 2.52
C GLY A 33 -6.27 15.33 2.83
N THR A 34 -7.15 15.34 1.82
CA THR A 34 -8.61 15.28 2.04
C THR A 34 -9.20 13.89 2.05
N GLU A 35 -8.56 12.95 1.37
CA GLU A 35 -9.04 11.57 1.19
C GLU A 35 -7.93 10.56 1.47
N ILE A 36 -8.34 9.33 1.78
CA ILE A 36 -7.45 8.18 1.97
C ILE A 36 -7.93 7.04 1.09
N ALA A 37 -7.07 6.53 0.22
CA ALA A 37 -7.26 5.27 -0.49
C ALA A 37 -6.68 4.12 0.34
N PHE A 38 -7.34 2.96 0.32
CA PHE A 38 -6.90 1.77 1.04
C PHE A 38 -7.46 0.49 0.42
N CYS A 39 -6.82 -0.64 0.73
CA CYS A 39 -7.29 -1.95 0.32
C CYS A 39 -8.04 -2.64 1.46
N TYR A 40 -9.16 -3.27 1.12
CA TYR A 40 -9.92 -4.09 2.03
C TYR A 40 -10.58 -5.27 1.27
N LYS A 41 -10.30 -6.50 1.71
CA LYS A 41 -10.83 -7.74 1.11
C LYS A 41 -10.57 -7.88 -0.40
N GLY A 42 -9.46 -7.35 -0.89
CA GLY A 42 -9.06 -7.44 -2.31
C GLY A 42 -9.60 -6.33 -3.20
N ASP A 43 -10.32 -5.37 -2.65
CA ASP A 43 -10.81 -4.20 -3.37
C ASP A 43 -10.19 -2.91 -2.85
N ILE A 44 -10.16 -1.88 -3.70
CA ILE A 44 -9.75 -0.53 -3.36
C ILE A 44 -10.96 0.28 -2.92
N TYR A 45 -10.81 0.94 -1.79
CA TYR A 45 -11.77 1.86 -1.20
C TYR A 45 -11.18 3.24 -1.04
N LYS A 46 -12.06 4.22 -0.90
CA LYS A 46 -11.73 5.61 -0.59
C LYS A 46 -12.61 6.14 0.53
N VAL A 47 -12.02 6.91 1.46
CA VAL A 47 -12.73 7.53 2.58
C VAL A 47 -12.21 8.95 2.81
N PRO A 48 -13.04 9.91 3.27
CA PRO A 48 -12.53 11.20 3.73
C PRO A 48 -11.46 11.03 4.84
N ALA A 49 -10.39 11.81 4.81
CA ALA A 49 -9.31 11.73 5.82
C ALA A 49 -9.78 11.99 7.26
N LYS A 50 -10.93 12.68 7.41
CA LYS A 50 -11.61 12.90 8.70
C LYS A 50 -12.46 11.71 9.15
N GLY A 51 -12.56 10.67 8.34
CA GLY A 51 -13.44 9.51 8.55
C GLY A 51 -14.83 9.68 7.96
N GLY A 52 -15.64 8.64 8.08
CA GLY A 52 -16.99 8.55 7.57
C GLY A 52 -17.20 7.31 6.71
N THR A 53 -18.16 7.35 5.81
CA THR A 53 -18.49 6.25 4.92
C THR A 53 -17.46 6.12 3.81
N ALA A 54 -16.88 4.93 3.66
CA ALA A 54 -15.97 4.63 2.57
C ALA A 54 -16.75 4.25 1.29
N THR A 55 -16.19 4.66 0.16
CA THR A 55 -16.69 4.30 -1.18
C THR A 55 -15.80 3.22 -1.78
N GLN A 56 -16.39 2.13 -2.23
CA GLN A 56 -15.69 1.08 -2.99
C GLN A 56 -15.43 1.58 -4.41
N LEU A 57 -14.17 1.52 -4.87
CA LEU A 57 -13.74 1.99 -6.18
C LEU A 57 -13.59 0.85 -7.18
N THR A 58 -13.26 -0.36 -6.72
CA THR A 58 -13.13 -1.56 -7.56
C THR A 58 -14.14 -2.61 -7.12
N THR A 59 -14.63 -3.41 -8.07
CA THR A 59 -15.67 -4.43 -7.85
C THR A 59 -15.42 -5.70 -8.69
N GLN A 60 -14.22 -5.87 -9.22
CA GLN A 60 -13.84 -7.04 -10.00
C GLN A 60 -13.62 -8.23 -9.06
N ALA A 61 -13.85 -9.45 -9.57
CA ALA A 61 -13.57 -10.68 -8.84
C ALA A 61 -12.04 -11.00 -8.80
N SER A 62 -11.20 -10.00 -8.74
CA SER A 62 -9.74 -10.04 -8.70
C SER A 62 -9.24 -9.45 -7.38
N TYR A 63 -7.97 -9.57 -7.15
CA TYR A 63 -7.33 -8.92 -6.01
C TYR A 63 -6.63 -7.64 -6.47
N GLU A 64 -7.05 -6.50 -5.92
CA GLU A 64 -6.45 -5.19 -6.14
C GLU A 64 -5.65 -4.76 -4.89
N CYS A 65 -4.46 -4.20 -5.11
CA CYS A 65 -3.60 -3.74 -4.03
C CYS A 65 -2.75 -2.53 -4.42
N THR A 66 -2.09 -1.96 -3.43
CA THR A 66 -1.11 -0.88 -3.57
C THR A 66 -1.63 0.33 -4.37
N PRO A 67 -2.77 0.94 -3.98
CA PRO A 67 -3.25 2.15 -4.62
C PRO A 67 -2.28 3.31 -4.36
N ILE A 68 -1.93 4.06 -5.40
CA ILE A 68 -1.14 5.29 -5.32
C ILE A 68 -1.84 6.43 -6.04
N TRP A 69 -1.78 7.63 -5.48
CA TRP A 69 -2.42 8.81 -6.06
C TRP A 69 -1.53 9.48 -7.10
N SER A 70 -2.13 9.99 -8.18
CA SER A 70 -1.45 10.94 -9.06
C SER A 70 -1.16 12.26 -8.31
N PRO A 71 -0.12 13.03 -8.71
CA PRO A 71 0.24 14.27 -8.01
C PRO A 71 -0.89 15.32 -7.95
N ASP A 72 -1.79 15.31 -8.92
CA ASP A 72 -2.96 16.19 -8.97
C ASP A 72 -4.20 15.63 -8.25
N GLY A 73 -4.09 14.41 -7.67
CA GLY A 73 -5.17 13.74 -6.93
C GLY A 73 -6.32 13.23 -7.80
N LYS A 74 -6.22 13.28 -9.14
CA LYS A 74 -7.34 12.93 -10.03
C LYS A 74 -7.37 11.48 -10.45
N GLN A 75 -6.27 10.75 -10.28
CA GLN A 75 -6.14 9.36 -10.68
C GLN A 75 -5.54 8.53 -9.54
N ILE A 76 -5.84 7.23 -9.57
CA ILE A 76 -5.25 6.22 -8.71
C ILE A 76 -4.68 5.13 -9.63
N ALA A 77 -3.38 4.84 -9.49
CA ALA A 77 -2.79 3.65 -10.08
C ALA A 77 -2.73 2.55 -9.02
N PHE A 78 -2.85 1.30 -9.42
CA PHE A 78 -2.89 0.15 -8.53
C PHE A 78 -2.47 -1.13 -9.27
N ALA A 79 -2.15 -2.17 -8.51
CA ALA A 79 -1.92 -3.51 -9.04
C ALA A 79 -3.21 -4.33 -8.97
N SER A 80 -3.46 -5.16 -10.01
CA SER A 80 -4.60 -6.07 -10.06
C SER A 80 -4.22 -7.38 -10.73
N ASP A 81 -4.65 -8.52 -10.18
CA ASP A 81 -4.38 -9.86 -10.71
C ASP A 81 -5.47 -10.35 -11.70
N ARG A 82 -6.31 -9.44 -12.20
CA ARG A 82 -7.45 -9.78 -13.10
C ARG A 82 -7.06 -10.44 -14.41
N ASN A 83 -5.80 -10.30 -14.83
CA ASN A 83 -5.25 -10.95 -16.03
C ASN A 83 -4.41 -12.19 -15.70
N GLY A 84 -4.37 -12.63 -14.42
CA GLY A 84 -3.69 -13.86 -13.98
C GLY A 84 -2.45 -13.64 -13.12
N ASN A 85 -1.80 -12.48 -13.22
CA ASN A 85 -0.75 -11.97 -12.35
C ASN A 85 -0.99 -10.48 -12.11
N PHE A 86 -0.23 -9.85 -11.20
CA PHE A 86 -0.38 -8.43 -10.96
C PHE A 86 0.15 -7.59 -12.11
N ASP A 87 -0.76 -6.91 -12.81
CA ASP A 87 -0.49 -5.87 -13.79
C ASP A 87 -0.85 -4.49 -13.20
N LEU A 88 -0.31 -3.44 -13.80
CA LEU A 88 -0.64 -2.06 -13.43
C LEU A 88 -1.92 -1.60 -14.11
N PHE A 89 -2.77 -0.97 -13.33
CA PHE A 89 -3.99 -0.30 -13.78
C PHE A 89 -4.01 1.14 -13.29
N VAL A 90 -4.73 1.99 -14.01
CA VAL A 90 -5.04 3.36 -13.60
C VAL A 90 -6.52 3.65 -13.78
N MET A 91 -7.12 4.37 -12.85
CA MET A 91 -8.52 4.80 -12.90
C MET A 91 -8.69 6.23 -12.39
N PRO A 92 -9.80 6.92 -12.71
CA PRO A 92 -10.17 8.17 -12.03
C PRO A 92 -10.29 7.96 -10.52
N SER A 93 -9.86 8.93 -9.73
CA SER A 93 -9.89 8.85 -8.27
C SER A 93 -11.30 8.76 -7.66
N ASN A 94 -12.33 9.06 -8.46
CA ASN A 94 -13.73 8.90 -8.08
C ASN A 94 -14.34 7.56 -8.54
N GLY A 95 -13.50 6.62 -8.98
CA GLY A 95 -13.94 5.35 -9.54
C GLY A 95 -14.25 5.47 -11.04
N GLY A 96 -14.60 4.35 -11.64
CA GLY A 96 -14.88 4.22 -13.08
C GLY A 96 -14.06 3.12 -13.72
N THR A 97 -14.01 3.10 -15.05
CA THR A 97 -13.27 2.07 -15.78
C THR A 97 -11.77 2.24 -15.59
N ALA A 98 -11.13 1.18 -15.10
CA ALA A 98 -9.68 1.12 -15.00
C ALA A 98 -9.05 0.72 -16.34
N GLN A 99 -8.01 1.45 -16.73
CA GLN A 99 -7.18 1.16 -17.90
C GLN A 99 -5.98 0.31 -17.46
N CYS A 100 -5.72 -0.78 -18.17
CA CYS A 100 -4.50 -1.57 -18.02
C CYS A 100 -3.32 -0.85 -18.65
N LEU A 101 -2.21 -0.70 -17.90
CA LEU A 101 -0.99 -0.05 -18.36
C LEU A 101 0.07 -1.05 -18.83
N THR A 102 0.10 -2.23 -18.21
CA THR A 102 1.13 -3.26 -18.44
C THR A 102 0.49 -4.64 -18.58
N THR A 103 1.22 -5.58 -19.20
CA THR A 103 0.71 -6.95 -19.44
C THR A 103 1.85 -7.97 -19.41
N HIS A 104 2.90 -7.74 -18.61
CA HIS A 104 4.00 -8.67 -18.50
C HIS A 104 3.64 -9.88 -17.62
N SER A 105 4.29 -11.02 -17.83
CA SER A 105 4.04 -12.24 -17.04
C SER A 105 4.61 -12.21 -15.61
N ALA A 106 5.52 -11.27 -15.31
CA ALA A 106 5.98 -11.02 -13.95
C ALA A 106 5.00 -10.07 -13.24
N SER A 107 4.86 -10.23 -11.92
CA SER A 107 4.06 -9.30 -11.12
C SER A 107 4.70 -7.91 -11.10
N GLU A 108 3.89 -6.91 -11.31
CA GLU A 108 4.24 -5.50 -11.40
C GLU A 108 3.51 -4.73 -10.30
N ILE A 109 4.28 -4.12 -9.39
CA ILE A 109 3.72 -3.43 -8.21
C ILE A 109 4.02 -1.95 -8.30
N PRO A 110 3.00 -1.06 -8.32
CA PRO A 110 3.20 0.37 -8.44
C PRO A 110 3.91 0.93 -7.21
N SER A 111 4.71 1.95 -7.43
CA SER A 111 5.54 2.59 -6.40
C SER A 111 5.26 4.09 -6.29
N ALA A 112 5.29 4.81 -7.41
CA ALA A 112 5.03 6.25 -7.43
C ALA A 112 4.57 6.72 -8.82
N PHE A 113 3.84 7.83 -8.89
CA PHE A 113 3.78 8.64 -10.11
C PHE A 113 5.03 9.52 -10.19
N THR A 114 5.46 9.85 -11.42
CA THR A 114 6.41 10.97 -11.59
C THR A 114 5.74 12.28 -11.20
N PRO A 115 6.49 13.28 -10.70
CA PRO A 115 5.90 14.56 -10.28
C PRO A 115 5.12 15.31 -11.36
N ASP A 116 5.43 15.08 -12.63
CA ASP A 116 4.67 15.62 -13.76
C ASP A 116 3.42 14.81 -14.13
N GLY A 117 3.17 13.70 -13.42
CA GLY A 117 2.01 12.83 -13.61
C GLY A 117 2.01 12.01 -14.90
N LYS A 118 3.10 11.98 -15.66
CA LYS A 118 3.12 11.33 -16.99
C LYS A 118 3.45 9.85 -16.95
N TYR A 119 4.09 9.38 -15.91
CA TYR A 119 4.53 8.00 -15.76
C TYR A 119 4.15 7.43 -14.40
N VAL A 120 3.95 6.13 -14.34
CA VAL A 120 3.90 5.33 -13.11
C VAL A 120 5.19 4.55 -13.00
N LEU A 121 5.90 4.69 -11.87
CA LEU A 121 7.02 3.84 -11.51
C LEU A 121 6.51 2.58 -10.81
N PHE A 122 7.16 1.45 -11.08
CA PHE A 122 6.80 0.18 -10.49
C PHE A 122 8.01 -0.74 -10.37
N SER A 123 7.91 -1.70 -9.46
CA SER A 123 8.92 -2.72 -9.23
C SER A 123 8.47 -4.05 -9.85
N ALA A 124 9.36 -4.69 -10.59
CA ALA A 124 9.10 -6.00 -11.22
C ALA A 124 10.40 -6.73 -11.51
N SER A 125 10.33 -8.06 -11.66
CA SER A 125 11.45 -8.90 -12.12
C SER A 125 11.21 -9.25 -13.59
N ILE A 126 11.56 -8.33 -14.50
CA ILE A 126 11.27 -8.47 -15.94
C ILE A 126 12.49 -9.00 -16.73
N GLN A 127 13.71 -8.62 -16.34
CA GLN A 127 14.91 -8.85 -17.16
C GLN A 127 15.68 -10.12 -16.85
N ASP A 128 15.36 -10.84 -15.78
CA ASP A 128 16.06 -12.08 -15.44
C ASP A 128 15.47 -13.28 -16.18
N PRO A 129 16.06 -13.72 -17.32
CA PRO A 129 15.63 -14.96 -17.93
C PRO A 129 15.90 -16.11 -16.95
N ALA A 130 14.96 -17.05 -16.86
CA ALA A 130 15.00 -18.16 -15.90
C ALA A 130 16.32 -18.98 -15.96
N GLN A 131 16.99 -18.99 -17.12
CA GLN A 131 18.26 -19.70 -17.31
C GLN A 131 19.48 -18.99 -16.71
N SER A 132 19.41 -17.68 -16.47
CA SER A 132 20.49 -16.89 -15.87
C SER A 132 20.20 -16.51 -14.42
N ALA A 133 19.03 -16.85 -13.89
CA ALA A 133 18.70 -16.60 -12.51
C ALA A 133 19.41 -17.60 -11.60
N LEU A 134 20.49 -17.18 -10.96
CA LEU A 134 21.16 -17.94 -9.88
C LEU A 134 20.37 -17.90 -8.58
N PHE A 135 19.36 -17.01 -8.48
CA PHE A 135 18.46 -16.86 -7.36
C PHE A 135 17.00 -16.96 -7.81
N PRO A 136 16.03 -17.21 -6.92
CA PRO A 136 14.62 -17.15 -7.26
C PRO A 136 14.29 -15.82 -7.96
N THR A 137 13.73 -15.89 -9.15
CA THR A 137 13.47 -14.73 -10.04
C THR A 137 12.62 -13.62 -9.41
N SER A 138 11.80 -13.95 -8.41
CA SER A 138 10.96 -12.98 -7.67
C SER A 138 11.67 -12.33 -6.48
N ALA A 139 12.92 -12.71 -6.16
CA ALA A 139 13.61 -12.20 -4.97
C ALA A 139 14.22 -10.82 -5.18
N MET A 140 14.60 -10.49 -6.41
CA MET A 140 15.25 -9.22 -6.77
C MET A 140 14.44 -8.55 -7.87
N THR A 141 13.91 -7.37 -7.57
CA THR A 141 13.10 -6.57 -8.49
C THR A 141 13.93 -5.41 -9.01
N GLU A 142 13.70 -4.99 -10.25
CA GLU A 142 14.21 -3.74 -10.80
C GLU A 142 13.11 -2.68 -10.78
N LEU A 143 13.51 -1.42 -10.96
CA LEU A 143 12.61 -0.29 -11.05
C LEU A 143 12.35 0.08 -12.51
N TYR A 144 11.09 0.12 -12.87
CA TYR A 144 10.60 0.48 -14.19
C TYR A 144 9.65 1.67 -14.15
N LYS A 145 9.32 2.23 -15.32
CA LYS A 145 8.25 3.20 -15.51
C LYS A 145 7.45 2.88 -16.77
N VAL A 146 6.18 3.22 -16.76
CA VAL A 146 5.27 3.11 -17.90
C VAL A 146 4.49 4.42 -18.07
N PRO A 147 4.23 4.91 -19.31
CA PRO A 147 3.39 6.09 -19.52
C PRO A 147 1.97 5.87 -18.98
N ILE A 148 1.35 6.93 -18.42
CA ILE A 148 -0.01 6.87 -17.87
C ILE A 148 -1.07 6.48 -18.91
N GLY A 149 -0.81 6.69 -20.17
CA GLY A 149 -1.67 6.25 -21.29
C GLY A 149 -1.39 4.82 -21.76
N GLY A 150 -0.51 4.08 -21.08
CA GLY A 150 0.02 2.80 -21.54
C GLY A 150 1.15 3.00 -22.56
N GLY A 151 1.76 1.89 -22.99
CA GLY A 151 2.82 1.90 -23.97
C GLY A 151 4.06 1.13 -23.51
N ARG A 152 5.22 1.50 -24.04
CA ARG A 152 6.46 0.76 -23.75
C ARG A 152 6.95 1.06 -22.33
N THR A 153 7.21 0.00 -21.57
CA THR A 153 7.90 0.04 -20.30
C THR A 153 9.39 0.36 -20.49
N GLU A 154 9.94 1.21 -19.62
CA GLU A 154 11.34 1.60 -19.61
C GLU A 154 11.94 1.28 -18.24
N GLN A 155 13.13 0.70 -18.20
CA GLN A 155 13.87 0.49 -16.94
C GLN A 155 14.44 1.83 -16.45
N VAL A 156 14.22 2.11 -15.15
CA VAL A 156 14.75 3.30 -14.47
C VAL A 156 16.04 2.96 -13.73
N LEU A 157 16.02 1.86 -12.96
CA LEU A 157 17.17 1.34 -12.23
C LEU A 157 17.24 -0.18 -12.39
N GLY A 158 18.43 -0.72 -12.62
CA GLY A 158 18.71 -2.15 -12.53
C GLY A 158 18.96 -2.63 -11.10
N THR A 159 19.05 -1.71 -10.14
CA THR A 159 19.19 -2.02 -8.72
C THR A 159 17.80 -2.20 -8.11
N PRO A 160 17.60 -3.17 -7.22
CA PRO A 160 16.35 -3.32 -6.50
C PRO A 160 15.97 -2.02 -5.78
N ALA A 161 14.83 -1.46 -6.16
CA ALA A 161 14.31 -0.23 -5.59
C ALA A 161 12.78 -0.32 -5.48
N GLU A 162 12.26 -0.19 -4.26
CA GLU A 162 10.84 -0.30 -3.93
C GLU A 162 10.38 0.94 -3.17
N MET A 163 9.07 1.16 -3.12
CA MET A 163 8.45 2.25 -2.34
C MET A 163 9.07 3.62 -2.63
N VAL A 164 9.14 3.97 -3.90
CA VAL A 164 9.72 5.25 -4.35
C VAL A 164 8.88 6.43 -3.86
N CYS A 165 9.55 7.47 -3.39
CA CYS A 165 8.95 8.76 -3.07
C CYS A 165 9.80 9.88 -3.67
N PHE A 166 9.25 10.61 -4.65
CA PHE A 166 9.94 11.76 -5.24
C PHE A 166 9.96 12.96 -4.30
N ASP A 167 11.02 13.75 -4.39
CA ASP A 167 10.99 15.12 -3.92
C ASP A 167 10.07 15.97 -4.83
N LYS A 168 9.67 17.14 -4.38
CA LYS A 168 8.77 18.03 -5.14
C LYS A 168 9.35 18.45 -6.50
N SER A 169 10.68 18.48 -6.66
CA SER A 169 11.33 18.89 -7.90
C SER A 169 11.45 17.75 -8.93
N GLY A 170 11.29 16.50 -8.51
CA GLY A 170 11.52 15.31 -9.32
C GLY A 170 12.99 15.02 -9.62
N LYS A 171 13.91 15.77 -9.00
CA LYS A 171 15.34 15.58 -9.20
C LYS A 171 15.92 14.47 -8.34
N THR A 172 15.28 14.21 -7.22
CA THR A 172 15.68 13.12 -6.33
C THR A 172 14.47 12.29 -5.94
N PHE A 173 14.69 11.03 -5.60
CA PHE A 173 13.70 10.20 -4.94
C PHE A 173 14.33 9.33 -3.86
N LEU A 174 13.54 9.05 -2.83
CA LEU A 174 13.82 8.03 -1.83
C LEU A 174 13.35 6.68 -2.35
N TYR A 175 14.04 5.62 -1.95
CA TYR A 175 13.61 4.24 -2.17
C TYR A 175 14.13 3.38 -1.03
N GLN A 176 13.51 2.23 -0.83
CA GLN A 176 14.07 1.15 -0.02
C GLN A 176 14.75 0.14 -0.93
N ASP A 177 15.90 -0.37 -0.51
CA ASP A 177 16.58 -1.44 -1.23
C ASP A 177 15.94 -2.81 -0.94
N ARG A 178 16.36 -3.81 -1.68
CA ARG A 178 16.00 -5.20 -1.44
C ARG A 178 17.27 -6.06 -1.55
N LYS A 179 17.67 -6.66 -0.45
CA LYS A 179 18.89 -7.46 -0.34
C LYS A 179 18.62 -8.96 -0.46
N GLY A 180 17.35 -9.36 -0.48
CA GLY A 180 16.91 -10.74 -0.52
C GLY A 180 15.42 -10.88 -0.24
N PHE A 181 15.00 -12.14 0.01
CA PHE A 181 13.62 -12.41 0.41
C PHE A 181 13.44 -12.14 1.90
N GLU A 182 12.48 -11.27 2.25
CA GLU A 182 12.04 -11.01 3.61
C GLU A 182 10.51 -11.01 3.65
N ASP A 183 9.93 -11.64 4.68
CA ASP A 183 8.49 -11.60 4.91
C ASP A 183 8.08 -10.20 5.37
N GLU A 184 7.33 -9.50 4.54
CA GLU A 184 6.83 -8.14 4.84
C GLU A 184 5.89 -8.10 6.03
N TRP A 185 5.26 -9.22 6.35
CA TRP A 185 4.30 -9.33 7.45
C TRP A 185 4.92 -9.76 8.77
N ARG A 186 6.24 -10.03 8.76
CA ARG A 186 6.96 -10.40 9.97
C ARG A 186 6.79 -9.39 11.10
N LYS A 187 6.90 -9.86 12.32
CA LYS A 187 6.82 -9.07 13.54
C LYS A 187 7.92 -9.52 14.50
N HIS A 188 8.69 -8.57 15.02
CA HIS A 188 9.75 -8.83 16.01
C HIS A 188 10.83 -9.84 15.55
N HIS A 189 11.17 -9.79 14.30
CA HIS A 189 12.21 -10.64 13.72
C HIS A 189 13.32 -9.77 13.12
N THR A 190 14.58 -10.10 13.39
CA THR A 190 15.73 -9.50 12.73
C THR A 190 16.23 -10.41 11.62
N SER A 191 16.63 -9.84 10.51
CA SER A 191 17.11 -10.54 9.32
C SER A 191 18.43 -9.95 8.85
N SER A 192 19.25 -10.75 8.19
CA SER A 192 20.49 -10.29 7.53
C SER A 192 20.23 -9.56 6.20
N VAL A 193 18.99 -9.55 5.73
CA VAL A 193 18.57 -8.93 4.47
C VAL A 193 17.61 -7.75 4.69
N THR A 194 17.73 -7.10 5.86
CA THR A 194 16.94 -5.90 6.19
C THR A 194 17.15 -4.80 5.18
N ARG A 195 16.09 -4.07 4.88
CA ARG A 195 16.09 -2.95 3.94
C ARG A 195 16.66 -1.70 4.60
N ASP A 196 17.29 -0.86 3.79
CA ASP A 196 17.72 0.50 4.15
C ASP A 196 17.07 1.53 3.25
N ILE A 197 17.05 2.79 3.70
CA ILE A 197 16.57 3.92 2.93
C ILE A 197 17.72 4.54 2.14
N TRP A 198 17.52 4.64 0.86
CA TRP A 198 18.44 5.24 -0.10
C TRP A 198 17.79 6.44 -0.78
N MET A 199 18.64 7.37 -1.21
CA MET A 199 18.27 8.48 -2.07
C MET A 199 18.99 8.37 -3.40
N TYR A 200 18.27 8.56 -4.48
CA TYR A 200 18.79 8.59 -5.84
C TYR A 200 18.64 9.97 -6.45
N ASP A 201 19.73 10.50 -7.01
CA ASP A 201 19.76 11.73 -7.77
C ASP A 201 19.61 11.41 -9.26
N THR A 202 18.49 11.82 -9.87
CA THR A 202 18.16 11.51 -11.27
C THR A 202 19.03 12.21 -12.29
N GLN A 203 19.75 13.29 -11.90
CA GLN A 203 20.61 14.05 -12.78
C GLN A 203 22.03 13.48 -12.82
N THR A 204 22.53 13.05 -11.67
CA THR A 204 23.91 12.57 -11.53
C THR A 204 24.02 11.04 -11.53
N GLY A 205 22.91 10.32 -11.34
CA GLY A 205 22.90 8.87 -11.16
C GLY A 205 23.48 8.41 -9.82
N LYS A 206 23.65 9.34 -8.86
CA LYS A 206 24.25 9.02 -7.57
C LYS A 206 23.24 8.38 -6.62
N HIS A 207 23.63 7.26 -6.02
CA HIS A 207 22.95 6.64 -4.88
C HIS A 207 23.62 7.07 -3.57
N THR A 208 22.80 7.42 -2.57
CA THR A 208 23.27 7.77 -1.23
C THR A 208 22.49 6.98 -0.20
N ASN A 209 23.17 6.17 0.60
CA ASN A 209 22.54 5.48 1.72
C ASN A 209 22.26 6.49 2.84
N LEU A 210 21.00 6.57 3.30
CA LEU A 210 20.56 7.49 4.35
C LEU A 210 20.44 6.80 5.71
N THR A 211 20.25 5.47 5.72
CA THR A 211 20.15 4.69 6.96
C THR A 211 21.06 3.47 6.88
N ASP A 212 21.74 3.18 7.98
CA ASP A 212 22.57 2.00 8.17
C ASP A 212 22.26 1.45 9.55
N HIS A 213 21.31 0.51 9.58
CA HIS A 213 20.79 -0.05 10.83
C HIS A 213 20.63 -1.57 10.72
N ALA A 214 20.94 -2.30 11.79
CA ALA A 214 20.82 -3.76 11.82
C ALA A 214 19.35 -4.25 11.70
N GLY A 215 18.35 -3.40 12.05
CA GLY A 215 16.94 -3.63 11.81
C GLY A 215 16.49 -3.04 10.48
N GLU A 216 15.24 -3.30 10.12
CA GLU A 216 14.69 -2.84 8.85
C GLU A 216 14.23 -1.38 8.91
N ASP A 217 14.61 -0.61 7.90
CA ASP A 217 14.14 0.75 7.61
C ASP A 217 13.44 0.75 6.25
N ARG A 218 12.17 1.25 6.18
CA ARG A 218 11.36 1.19 4.95
C ARG A 218 10.30 2.27 4.85
N ASN A 219 9.58 2.32 3.72
CA ASN A 219 8.47 3.26 3.47
C ASN A 219 8.85 4.72 3.75
N ALA A 220 9.98 5.20 3.21
CA ALA A 220 10.40 6.57 3.41
C ALA A 220 9.59 7.57 2.58
N VAL A 221 9.20 8.68 3.19
CA VAL A 221 8.48 9.78 2.54
C VAL A 221 9.11 11.12 2.91
N PHE A 222 9.15 12.05 1.95
CA PHE A 222 9.57 13.43 2.21
C PHE A 222 8.47 14.22 2.92
N THR A 223 8.88 15.20 3.74
CA THR A 223 8.01 16.32 4.07
C THR A 223 7.74 17.17 2.82
N PRO A 224 6.63 17.95 2.77
CA PRO A 224 6.31 18.78 1.62
C PRO A 224 7.37 19.83 1.24
N ASP A 225 8.19 20.25 2.21
CA ASP A 225 9.32 21.17 2.01
C ASP A 225 10.62 20.45 1.60
N GLY A 226 10.62 19.09 1.59
CA GLY A 226 11.77 18.27 1.27
C GLY A 226 12.92 18.30 2.28
N GLN A 227 12.71 18.90 3.47
CA GLN A 227 13.78 19.07 4.45
C GLN A 227 13.91 17.91 5.44
N THR A 228 12.86 17.14 5.60
CA THR A 228 12.80 16.01 6.54
C THR A 228 12.30 14.77 5.82
N VAL A 229 12.77 13.61 6.24
CA VAL A 229 12.32 12.31 5.81
C VAL A 229 11.63 11.63 6.98
N TYR A 230 10.40 11.13 6.77
CA TYR A 230 9.73 10.17 7.65
C TYR A 230 9.91 8.77 7.09
N PHE A 231 10.04 7.78 7.95
CA PHE A 231 10.21 6.39 7.55
C PHE A 231 9.78 5.43 8.66
N LEU A 232 9.52 4.20 8.31
CA LEU A 232 9.26 3.12 9.27
C LEU A 232 10.55 2.44 9.66
N SER A 233 10.75 2.21 10.96
CA SER A 233 11.96 1.57 11.48
C SER A 233 11.66 0.65 12.65
N GLU A 234 12.42 -0.44 12.76
CA GLU A 234 12.43 -1.37 13.89
C GLU A 234 13.43 -1.01 14.99
N ARG A 235 14.13 0.11 14.84
CA ARG A 235 15.11 0.53 15.87
C ARG A 235 14.46 0.63 17.24
N ASN A 236 15.23 0.40 18.29
CA ASN A 236 14.78 0.28 19.69
C ASN A 236 14.09 -1.05 20.05
N GLY A 237 14.36 -2.12 19.30
CA GLY A 237 14.08 -3.51 19.70
C GLY A 237 12.60 -3.87 19.73
N GLY A 238 11.78 -3.21 18.93
CA GLY A 238 10.34 -3.40 18.96
C GLY A 238 9.71 -3.59 17.59
N SER A 239 8.45 -3.27 17.53
CA SER A 239 7.70 -3.19 16.29
C SER A 239 8.07 -1.94 15.51
N PHE A 240 7.78 -1.93 14.21
CA PHE A 240 7.90 -0.74 13.38
C PHE A 240 7.16 0.45 13.98
N ASN A 241 7.82 1.59 13.99
CA ASN A 241 7.27 2.89 14.33
C ASN A 241 7.71 3.91 13.29
N VAL A 242 7.03 5.06 13.25
CA VAL A 242 7.45 6.19 12.42
C VAL A 242 8.61 6.90 13.12
N TYR A 243 9.68 7.11 12.37
CA TYR A 243 10.84 7.94 12.72
C TYR A 243 11.03 9.04 11.71
N SER A 244 11.83 10.03 12.03
CA SER A 244 12.21 11.10 11.14
C SER A 244 13.66 11.49 11.32
N PHE A 245 14.24 12.05 10.24
CA PHE A 245 15.55 12.73 10.28
C PHE A 245 15.54 13.93 9.33
N PRO A 246 16.28 15.02 9.65
CA PRO A 246 16.54 16.08 8.70
C PRO A 246 17.42 15.56 7.55
N LEU A 247 17.08 15.88 6.31
CA LEU A 247 17.78 15.35 5.13
C LEU A 247 19.28 15.71 5.11
N ASN A 248 19.62 16.88 5.64
CA ASN A 248 21.03 17.34 5.75
C ASN A 248 21.82 16.69 6.90
N THR A 249 21.14 16.01 7.83
CA THR A 249 21.74 15.30 8.98
C THR A 249 21.04 13.97 9.23
N PRO A 250 21.17 12.98 8.30
CA PRO A 250 20.40 11.72 8.38
C PRO A 250 20.65 10.91 9.66
N GLN A 251 21.74 11.17 10.35
CA GLN A 251 22.08 10.51 11.62
C GLN A 251 21.25 11.02 12.82
N SER A 252 20.60 12.19 12.67
CA SER A 252 19.79 12.81 13.74
C SER A 252 18.36 12.24 13.76
N ILE A 253 18.22 10.95 14.07
CA ILE A 253 16.96 10.24 14.00
C ILE A 253 16.14 10.45 15.27
N THR A 254 14.84 10.78 15.09
CA THR A 254 13.87 11.02 16.17
C THR A 254 12.64 10.15 15.99
N ALA A 255 12.14 9.55 17.08
CA ALA A 255 10.90 8.78 17.07
C ALA A 255 9.68 9.72 17.01
N VAL A 256 8.81 9.50 16.03
CA VAL A 256 7.54 10.23 15.85
C VAL A 256 6.38 9.48 16.54
N THR A 257 6.37 8.15 16.45
CA THR A 257 5.39 7.29 17.15
C THR A 257 6.10 6.39 18.16
N LYS A 258 5.34 5.86 19.13
CA LYS A 258 5.87 5.01 20.22
C LYS A 258 4.92 3.86 20.51
N PHE A 259 4.38 3.22 19.49
CA PHE A 259 3.55 2.03 19.63
C PHE A 259 4.39 0.83 20.07
N LYS A 260 3.83 -0.04 20.92
CA LYS A 260 4.58 -1.16 21.52
C LYS A 260 4.11 -2.54 21.07
N THR A 261 2.85 -2.67 20.67
CA THR A 261 2.20 -3.98 20.51
C THR A 261 2.21 -4.49 19.08
N HIS A 262 1.92 -3.60 18.13
CA HIS A 262 1.81 -3.94 16.72
C HIS A 262 2.71 -3.04 15.85
N PRO A 263 3.14 -3.50 14.69
CA PRO A 263 3.90 -2.66 13.76
C PRO A 263 3.02 -1.59 13.11
N VAL A 264 3.58 -0.39 12.95
CA VAL A 264 3.06 0.62 12.03
C VAL A 264 3.40 0.20 10.60
N ARG A 265 2.47 0.37 9.66
CA ARG A 265 2.65 -0.02 8.25
C ARG A 265 2.09 1.03 7.29
N PHE A 266 2.51 0.99 6.03
CA PHE A 266 1.94 1.77 4.91
C PHE A 266 1.99 3.30 5.14
N LEU A 267 3.18 3.81 5.45
CA LEU A 267 3.37 5.23 5.70
C LEU A 267 3.23 6.06 4.42
N SER A 268 2.43 7.11 4.47
CA SER A 268 2.30 8.12 3.42
C SER A 268 2.14 9.50 4.02
N THR A 269 2.29 10.55 3.20
CA THR A 269 2.16 11.95 3.62
C THR A 269 1.46 12.80 2.56
N SER A 270 0.76 13.84 3.02
CA SER A 270 0.09 14.83 2.17
C SER A 270 0.86 16.15 2.11
N SER A 271 0.44 17.07 1.23
CA SER A 271 1.07 18.38 1.05
C SER A 271 0.96 19.32 2.27
N ASP A 272 0.06 19.04 3.20
CA ASP A 272 -0.06 19.76 4.49
C ASP A 272 0.73 19.07 5.63
N ASN A 273 1.60 18.10 5.27
CA ASN A 273 2.42 17.31 6.19
C ASN A 273 1.62 16.42 7.16
N THR A 274 0.41 16.01 6.77
CA THR A 274 -0.34 14.99 7.50
C THR A 274 0.19 13.61 7.12
N LEU A 275 0.66 12.86 8.10
CA LEU A 275 1.04 11.45 7.95
C LEU A 275 -0.22 10.58 7.97
N CYS A 276 -0.22 9.52 7.15
CA CYS A 276 -1.22 8.46 7.18
C CYS A 276 -0.53 7.11 7.21
N TYR A 277 -1.01 6.21 8.07
CA TYR A 277 -0.45 4.87 8.26
C TYR A 277 -1.47 3.94 8.91
N THR A 278 -1.18 2.64 8.93
CA THR A 278 -1.98 1.69 9.70
C THR A 278 -1.27 1.29 11.00
N TYR A 279 -2.06 1.04 12.03
CA TYR A 279 -1.66 0.40 13.26
C TYR A 279 -2.80 -0.51 13.72
N ASP A 280 -2.47 -1.75 14.09
CA ASP A 280 -3.44 -2.78 14.53
C ASP A 280 -4.61 -3.00 13.55
N GLY A 281 -4.31 -2.97 12.25
CA GLY A 281 -5.31 -3.16 11.20
C GLY A 281 -6.24 -1.98 10.93
N GLU A 282 -6.03 -0.84 11.60
CA GLU A 282 -6.83 0.37 11.49
C GLU A 282 -6.01 1.54 10.94
N ILE A 283 -6.68 2.54 10.36
CA ILE A 283 -6.04 3.71 9.74
C ILE A 283 -5.92 4.85 10.75
N TYR A 284 -4.76 5.48 10.76
CA TYR A 284 -4.46 6.66 11.57
C TYR A 284 -3.93 7.80 10.71
N THR A 285 -4.28 9.03 11.09
CA THR A 285 -3.63 10.25 10.60
C THR A 285 -2.92 10.96 11.75
N GLN A 286 -1.83 11.65 11.43
CA GLN A 286 -1.05 12.38 12.43
C GLN A 286 -0.38 13.60 11.82
N ARG A 287 -0.56 14.77 12.41
CA ARG A 287 0.26 15.95 12.12
C ARG A 287 1.50 16.00 13.01
N PRO A 288 2.59 16.64 12.56
CA PRO A 288 3.78 16.82 13.38
C PRO A 288 3.45 17.42 14.75
N GLY A 289 3.98 16.81 15.81
CA GLY A 289 3.75 17.27 17.19
C GLY A 289 2.36 16.99 17.77
N VAL A 290 1.47 16.35 17.03
CA VAL A 290 0.12 15.97 17.47
C VAL A 290 0.04 14.46 17.67
N ASN A 291 -0.77 14.01 18.64
CA ASN A 291 -1.00 12.57 18.86
C ASN A 291 -1.72 11.95 17.65
N PRO A 292 -1.45 10.66 17.35
CA PRO A 292 -2.17 9.92 16.33
C PRO A 292 -3.69 9.99 16.51
N GLN A 293 -4.40 10.20 15.42
CA GLN A 293 -5.87 10.22 15.39
C GLN A 293 -6.37 9.04 14.56
N LYS A 294 -7.17 8.18 15.17
CA LYS A 294 -7.80 7.06 14.47
C LYS A 294 -8.88 7.57 13.51
N VAL A 295 -8.83 7.14 12.27
CA VAL A 295 -9.86 7.42 11.26
C VAL A 295 -11.01 6.44 11.44
N ARG A 296 -12.20 6.93 11.79
CA ARG A 296 -13.40 6.10 11.87
C ARG A 296 -13.95 5.84 10.48
N ILE A 297 -14.08 4.58 10.10
CA ILE A 297 -14.50 4.18 8.77
C ILE A 297 -15.71 3.26 8.88
N ASP A 298 -16.76 3.61 8.15
CA ASP A 298 -17.97 2.82 8.02
C ASP A 298 -18.07 2.29 6.59
N LEU A 299 -18.23 0.98 6.43
CA LEU A 299 -18.51 0.35 5.15
C LEU A 299 -20.02 0.06 5.06
N ILE A 300 -20.64 0.57 3.99
CA ILE A 300 -22.00 0.15 3.63
C ILE A 300 -21.84 -1.01 2.66
N ARG A 301 -22.09 -2.22 3.13
CA ARG A 301 -22.05 -3.44 2.31
C ARG A 301 -23.36 -4.21 2.50
N ASP A 302 -23.84 -4.77 1.41
CA ASP A 302 -24.82 -5.85 1.44
C ASP A 302 -24.03 -7.16 1.57
N ASP A 303 -23.56 -7.43 2.79
CA ASP A 303 -22.82 -8.67 3.12
C ASP A 303 -23.82 -9.84 3.23
N GLN A 304 -24.48 -10.19 2.16
CA GLN A 304 -24.87 -11.58 2.01
C GLN A 304 -23.57 -12.36 1.86
N GLU A 305 -23.31 -13.25 2.82
CA GLU A 305 -22.24 -14.23 2.69
C GLU A 305 -22.46 -14.99 1.38
N GLN A 306 -21.84 -14.52 0.31
CA GLN A 306 -21.69 -15.34 -0.87
C GLN A 306 -20.75 -16.47 -0.46
N ILE A 307 -21.31 -17.65 -0.27
CA ILE A 307 -20.53 -18.88 -0.21
C ILE A 307 -19.86 -18.96 -1.59
N SER A 308 -18.65 -18.45 -1.69
CA SER A 308 -17.84 -18.63 -2.89
C SER A 308 -17.19 -20.00 -2.78
N ASP A 309 -17.35 -20.83 -3.79
CA ASP A 309 -16.56 -22.04 -3.93
C ASP A 309 -15.09 -21.65 -4.00
N LEU A 310 -14.34 -21.94 -2.93
CA LEU A 310 -12.91 -21.74 -2.90
C LEU A 310 -12.28 -22.74 -3.88
N ASN A 311 -11.79 -22.25 -5.01
CA ASN A 311 -11.01 -23.07 -5.93
C ASN A 311 -9.64 -23.36 -5.32
N SER A 312 -9.50 -24.54 -4.70
CA SER A 312 -8.25 -25.00 -4.09
C SER A 312 -7.26 -25.59 -5.10
N SER A 313 -7.50 -25.42 -6.40
CA SER A 313 -6.64 -26.02 -7.45
C SER A 313 -5.17 -25.57 -7.39
N LYS A 314 -4.89 -24.43 -6.79
CA LYS A 314 -3.51 -23.93 -6.57
C LYS A 314 -2.85 -24.46 -5.28
N GLY A 315 -3.55 -25.28 -4.50
CA GLY A 315 -3.06 -25.86 -3.25
C GLY A 315 -3.11 -24.89 -2.06
N ALA A 316 -2.84 -25.43 -0.88
CA ALA A 316 -2.71 -24.67 0.36
C ALA A 316 -1.27 -24.21 0.55
N THR A 317 -1.07 -22.99 1.00
CA THR A 317 0.27 -22.44 1.35
C THR A 317 0.74 -22.96 2.70
N SER A 318 -0.18 -23.32 3.59
CA SER A 318 0.10 -24.00 4.84
C SER A 318 -1.06 -24.90 5.27
N ALA A 319 -0.75 -25.91 6.06
CA ALA A 319 -1.75 -26.79 6.66
C ALA A 319 -1.31 -27.17 8.09
N THR A 320 -2.28 -27.25 9.00
CA THR A 320 -2.03 -27.77 10.35
C THR A 320 -3.22 -28.63 10.81
N VAL A 321 -2.93 -29.66 11.56
CA VAL A 321 -3.94 -30.59 12.12
C VAL A 321 -4.28 -30.15 13.54
N SER A 322 -5.56 -30.23 13.92
CA SER A 322 -6.01 -29.98 15.29
C SER A 322 -5.37 -30.97 16.26
N PRO A 323 -5.20 -30.63 17.55
CA PRO A 323 -4.60 -31.51 18.55
C PRO A 323 -5.33 -32.86 18.71
N ASP A 324 -6.63 -32.92 18.41
CA ASP A 324 -7.45 -34.12 18.47
C ASP A 324 -7.47 -34.92 17.14
N GLY A 325 -6.76 -34.44 16.12
CA GLY A 325 -6.65 -35.09 14.82
C GLY A 325 -7.92 -35.09 13.96
N LYS A 326 -8.96 -34.32 14.33
CA LYS A 326 -10.27 -34.37 13.65
C LYS A 326 -10.48 -33.27 12.64
N GLN A 327 -9.64 -32.20 12.67
CA GLN A 327 -9.78 -31.05 11.79
C GLN A 327 -8.45 -30.67 11.17
N ILE A 328 -8.48 -30.09 9.98
CA ILE A 328 -7.33 -29.52 9.32
C ILE A 328 -7.64 -28.05 9.03
N ALA A 329 -6.79 -27.14 9.50
CA ALA A 329 -6.82 -25.75 9.08
C ALA A 329 -5.88 -25.57 7.88
N LEU A 330 -6.37 -24.92 6.83
CA LEU A 330 -5.64 -24.65 5.60
C LEU A 330 -5.58 -23.14 5.37
N THR A 331 -4.43 -22.64 4.94
CA THR A 331 -4.30 -21.29 4.38
C THR A 331 -4.33 -21.39 2.86
N LEU A 332 -5.36 -20.78 2.25
CA LEU A 332 -5.49 -20.65 0.81
C LEU A 332 -5.39 -19.17 0.49
N ARG A 333 -4.42 -18.74 -0.29
CA ARG A 333 -4.14 -17.31 -0.59
C ARG A 333 -3.86 -16.51 0.68
N GLY A 334 -2.74 -16.75 1.34
CA GLY A 334 -2.25 -15.91 2.42
C GLY A 334 -1.56 -14.67 1.90
#